data_519ce81d5cc050831c43fb20a88a90d4
#
_entry.id   519ce81d5cc050831c43fb20a88a90d4
#
_cell.length_a   1.000
_cell.length_b   1.000
_cell.length_c   1.000
_cell.angle_alpha   90.00
_cell.angle_beta   90.00
_cell.angle_gamma   90.00
#
_symmetry.space_group_name_H-M   'P 1'
#
loop_
_entity.id
_entity.type
_entity.pdbx_description
1 polymer ?
#
loop_
_entity_poly.entity_id
_entity_poly.type
_entity_poly.pdbx_seq_one_letter_code
_entity_poly.pdbx_strand_id
1 'polypeptide(L)'
;MDHRKHPKKNRFREKPILLGFVVQSKGADGRIHIVVRWGRMLSTLLALFIAGWIATAGALFCYFKYKKDFNEVTLTGMISLPFRIDEHRKEMGDYHIKRGLEKVKEGNYRDALRLLRLGVTRSPSNLEGRRVLAEFYELAIKRPDVAADLMVKGLDRGGIEDLDYLKQTLRVLLRNQMDEQIQELSNKYLPEEPDLTDINRTLAFGAANANYLRGNYDQADDYLIAYNLIESLEGLLLSSQISWDRGNQIAAITKMEHSLRRFPNSEPLLMQLSRYHREIGEIDKARRYAILRNVKDPLSAAPRLELLYIYNKSGDFDREQRETQRMLKQFRDDESALQALANFAADTGNINLARRTYEEALENEFAVDAFALLLIESHLVSKDYEGALSFSEELLKERPDWLTQRWAIFNSLRAVASYGTNRPDLGEIYLQYFIDEANNPAKTYLAVARRFSNIDRAPQARKILSTAMQRTPANQKILSELIRVELELGN
;
A
#
# COMPACT_ATOMS: atom_id res chain seq x y z
N MET A 1 18.02 -56.45 -88.00
CA MET A 1 19.11 -55.72 -87.38
C MET A 1 18.83 -54.23 -87.56
N ASP A 2 18.24 -53.61 -86.62
CA ASP A 2 17.77 -52.21 -86.74
C ASP A 2 18.56 -51.32 -85.73
N HIS A 3 19.47 -50.56 -86.26
CA HIS A 3 20.28 -49.63 -85.46
C HIS A 3 19.54 -48.27 -85.28
N ARG A 4 18.74 -48.14 -84.21
CA ARG A 4 18.18 -46.84 -83.88
C ARG A 4 19.30 -45.94 -83.31
N LYS A 5 19.75 -44.99 -84.10
CA LYS A 5 20.64 -43.87 -83.66
C LYS A 5 19.85 -42.92 -82.79
N HIS A 6 20.24 -42.83 -81.54
CA HIS A 6 19.77 -41.75 -80.62
C HIS A 6 20.20 -40.38 -81.19
N PRO A 7 19.32 -39.39 -81.24
CA PRO A 7 19.68 -38.05 -81.67
C PRO A 7 20.60 -37.41 -80.65
N LYS A 8 21.78 -36.96 -81.07
CA LYS A 8 22.70 -36.16 -80.28
C LYS A 8 21.99 -34.86 -79.81
N LYS A 9 21.73 -34.69 -78.52
CA LYS A 9 21.27 -33.45 -77.91
C LYS A 9 22.31 -32.33 -78.27
N ASN A 10 21.98 -31.45 -79.19
CA ASN A 10 22.72 -30.22 -79.46
C ASN A 10 22.72 -29.39 -78.14
N ARG A 11 23.82 -29.43 -77.45
CA ARG A 11 24.07 -28.54 -76.35
C ARG A 11 24.28 -27.12 -76.86
N PHE A 12 23.24 -26.32 -76.97
CA PHE A 12 23.36 -24.93 -77.20
C PHE A 12 24.31 -24.35 -76.13
N ARG A 13 25.35 -23.62 -76.53
CA ARG A 13 26.29 -22.97 -75.58
C ARG A 13 25.53 -21.87 -74.84
N GLU A 14 25.05 -22.20 -73.63
CA GLU A 14 24.47 -21.24 -72.70
C GLU A 14 25.61 -20.39 -72.14
N LYS A 15 25.56 -19.08 -72.32
CA LYS A 15 26.50 -18.15 -71.69
C LYS A 15 25.80 -17.58 -70.43
N PRO A 16 26.30 -17.92 -69.24
CA PRO A 16 25.78 -17.30 -68.03
C PRO A 16 26.21 -15.84 -67.94
N ILE A 17 25.26 -14.96 -67.71
CA ILE A 17 25.46 -13.50 -67.51
C ILE A 17 24.97 -13.27 -66.07
N LEU A 18 25.56 -12.22 -65.38
CA LEU A 18 25.16 -11.84 -64.01
C LEU A 18 25.20 -13.05 -63.02
N LEU A 19 26.39 -13.63 -62.85
CA LEU A 19 26.60 -14.73 -61.89
C LEU A 19 25.70 -15.98 -62.12
N GLY A 20 25.15 -16.11 -63.38
CA GLY A 20 24.31 -17.26 -63.77
C GLY A 20 22.80 -17.08 -63.43
N PHE A 21 22.37 -15.88 -63.06
CA PHE A 21 20.94 -15.57 -62.87
C PHE A 21 20.22 -15.38 -64.21
N VAL A 22 20.94 -14.96 -65.22
CA VAL A 22 20.46 -14.78 -66.58
C VAL A 22 21.28 -15.65 -67.49
N VAL A 23 20.64 -16.39 -68.35
CA VAL A 23 21.29 -17.24 -69.37
C VAL A 23 20.88 -16.74 -70.73
N GLN A 24 21.87 -16.46 -71.54
CA GLN A 24 21.70 -16.12 -72.92
C GLN A 24 21.87 -17.40 -73.75
N SER A 25 20.83 -17.81 -74.51
CA SER A 25 20.90 -18.91 -75.44
C SER A 25 20.62 -18.37 -76.87
N LYS A 26 21.35 -18.86 -77.89
CA LYS A 26 21.06 -18.56 -79.29
C LYS A 26 20.12 -19.60 -79.83
N GLY A 27 18.91 -19.22 -80.19
CA GLY A 27 17.95 -20.09 -80.84
C GLY A 27 18.37 -20.57 -82.26
N ALA A 28 17.76 -21.59 -82.80
CA ALA A 28 18.00 -22.11 -84.13
C ALA A 28 17.69 -21.04 -85.19
N ASP A 29 16.89 -20.02 -84.89
CA ASP A 29 16.50 -18.87 -85.69
C ASP A 29 17.52 -17.71 -85.65
N GLY A 30 18.66 -17.91 -84.99
CA GLY A 30 19.70 -16.87 -84.79
C GLY A 30 19.35 -15.78 -83.73
N ARG A 31 18.16 -15.81 -83.16
CA ARG A 31 17.74 -14.84 -82.17
C ARG A 31 18.31 -15.17 -80.78
N ILE A 32 18.60 -14.11 -80.02
CA ILE A 32 19.09 -14.25 -78.65
C ILE A 32 17.91 -14.33 -77.72
N HIS A 33 17.77 -15.47 -77.03
CA HIS A 33 16.77 -15.68 -75.98
C HIS A 33 17.45 -15.46 -74.65
N ILE A 34 16.87 -14.56 -73.82
CA ILE A 34 17.29 -14.25 -72.45
C ILE A 34 16.34 -14.99 -71.50
N VAL A 35 16.84 -15.98 -70.76
CA VAL A 35 16.07 -16.74 -69.77
C VAL A 35 16.55 -16.36 -68.38
N VAL A 36 15.65 -15.82 -67.57
CA VAL A 36 15.93 -15.51 -66.16
C VAL A 36 15.69 -16.78 -65.32
N ARG A 37 16.71 -17.22 -64.62
CA ARG A 37 16.64 -18.36 -63.71
C ARG A 37 16.07 -17.91 -62.33
N TRP A 38 14.76 -17.63 -62.28
CA TRP A 38 14.06 -17.15 -61.07
C TRP A 38 14.36 -17.98 -59.85
N GLY A 39 14.42 -19.31 -59.95
CA GLY A 39 14.74 -20.22 -58.85
C GLY A 39 16.11 -19.94 -58.21
N ARG A 40 17.16 -19.70 -59.05
CA ARG A 40 18.49 -19.35 -58.55
C ARG A 40 18.52 -17.92 -57.93
N MET A 41 17.85 -16.97 -58.54
CA MET A 41 17.77 -15.61 -58.03
C MET A 41 17.08 -15.56 -56.69
N LEU A 42 15.91 -16.23 -56.55
CA LEU A 42 15.17 -16.32 -55.30
C LEU A 42 15.93 -17.08 -54.20
N SER A 43 16.60 -18.20 -54.55
CA SER A 43 17.38 -18.95 -53.56
C SER A 43 18.61 -18.16 -53.07
N THR A 44 19.25 -17.39 -53.95
CA THR A 44 20.39 -16.56 -53.54
C THR A 44 19.94 -15.38 -52.71
N LEU A 45 18.82 -14.72 -53.09
CA LEU A 45 18.24 -13.64 -52.26
C LEU A 45 17.82 -14.17 -50.90
N LEU A 46 17.20 -15.36 -50.84
CA LEU A 46 16.85 -15.98 -49.55
C LEU A 46 18.08 -16.31 -48.72
N ALA A 47 19.14 -16.86 -49.34
CA ALA A 47 20.39 -17.16 -48.64
C ALA A 47 21.07 -15.91 -48.11
N LEU A 48 21.08 -14.79 -48.87
CA LEU A 48 21.59 -13.50 -48.45
C LEU A 48 20.74 -12.90 -47.33
N PHE A 49 19.42 -13.04 -47.38
CA PHE A 49 18.52 -12.60 -46.32
C PHE A 49 18.79 -13.36 -45.03
N ILE A 50 18.91 -14.70 -45.09
CA ILE A 50 19.21 -15.56 -43.94
C ILE A 50 20.59 -15.19 -43.35
N ALA A 51 21.61 -15.06 -44.20
CA ALA A 51 22.95 -14.67 -43.75
C ALA A 51 22.96 -13.28 -43.12
N GLY A 52 22.29 -12.29 -43.72
CA GLY A 52 22.11 -10.97 -43.17
C GLY A 52 21.38 -10.96 -41.83
N TRP A 53 20.33 -11.79 -41.71
CA TRP A 53 19.63 -11.96 -40.46
C TRP A 53 20.51 -12.58 -39.35
N ILE A 54 21.28 -13.64 -39.66
CA ILE A 54 22.20 -14.27 -38.70
C ILE A 54 23.28 -13.27 -38.26
N ALA A 55 23.83 -12.47 -39.19
CA ALA A 55 24.82 -11.44 -38.87
C ALA A 55 24.21 -10.34 -37.94
N THR A 56 22.98 -9.93 -38.23
CA THR A 56 22.24 -8.97 -37.37
C THR A 56 21.97 -9.56 -35.99
N ALA A 57 21.52 -10.81 -35.91
CA ALA A 57 21.30 -11.52 -34.65
C ALA A 57 22.59 -11.67 -33.83
N GLY A 58 23.74 -11.93 -34.48
CA GLY A 58 25.06 -11.94 -33.88
C GLY A 58 25.46 -10.58 -33.32
N ALA A 59 25.24 -9.51 -34.08
CA ALA A 59 25.51 -8.13 -33.62
C ALA A 59 24.62 -7.75 -32.43
N LEU A 60 23.33 -8.09 -32.45
CA LEU A 60 22.42 -7.89 -31.32
C LEU A 60 22.84 -8.70 -30.10
N PHE A 61 23.24 -9.97 -30.26
CA PHE A 61 23.77 -10.79 -29.19
C PHE A 61 24.98 -10.11 -28.52
N CYS A 62 25.96 -9.68 -29.30
CA CYS A 62 27.14 -8.98 -28.78
C CYS A 62 26.77 -7.68 -28.08
N TYR A 63 25.83 -6.91 -28.64
CA TYR A 63 25.34 -5.66 -28.02
C TYR A 63 24.69 -5.91 -26.66
N PHE A 64 23.75 -6.85 -26.59
CA PHE A 64 23.07 -7.15 -25.31
C PHE A 64 24.01 -7.76 -24.29
N LYS A 65 24.88 -8.69 -24.71
CA LYS A 65 25.79 -9.39 -23.81
C LYS A 65 26.91 -8.51 -23.26
N TYR A 66 27.59 -7.73 -24.13
CA TYR A 66 28.81 -6.99 -23.75
C TYR A 66 28.56 -5.52 -23.45
N LYS A 67 27.59 -4.86 -24.09
CA LYS A 67 27.30 -3.43 -23.86
C LYS A 67 26.18 -3.19 -22.83
N LYS A 68 25.25 -4.14 -22.73
CA LYS A 68 24.12 -4.05 -21.78
C LYS A 68 24.27 -4.99 -20.57
N ASP A 69 25.36 -5.77 -20.50
CA ASP A 69 25.65 -6.76 -19.47
C ASP A 69 24.52 -7.80 -19.26
N PHE A 70 23.72 -8.03 -20.31
CA PHE A 70 22.63 -9.00 -20.26
C PHE A 70 23.18 -10.39 -20.54
N ASN A 71 23.70 -11.07 -19.51
CA ASN A 71 24.39 -12.35 -19.62
C ASN A 71 23.46 -13.55 -19.95
N GLU A 72 22.16 -13.39 -19.75
CA GLU A 72 21.15 -14.43 -20.00
C GLU A 72 20.75 -14.52 -21.49
N VAL A 73 21.20 -13.56 -22.32
CA VAL A 73 20.93 -13.58 -23.76
C VAL A 73 21.66 -14.75 -24.46
N THR A 74 20.97 -15.46 -25.35
CA THR A 74 21.52 -16.54 -26.16
C THR A 74 21.51 -16.15 -27.65
N LEU A 75 22.50 -16.68 -28.42
CA LEU A 75 22.53 -16.44 -29.85
C LEU A 75 21.30 -17.01 -30.55
N THR A 76 20.87 -18.19 -30.14
CA THR A 76 19.64 -18.84 -30.65
C THR A 76 18.40 -17.98 -30.37
N GLY A 77 18.32 -17.35 -29.19
CA GLY A 77 17.28 -16.40 -28.83
C GLY A 77 17.27 -15.17 -29.75
N MET A 78 18.44 -14.66 -30.15
CA MET A 78 18.54 -13.53 -31.08
C MET A 78 18.17 -13.91 -32.53
N ILE A 79 18.51 -15.14 -32.97
CA ILE A 79 18.09 -15.65 -34.28
C ILE A 79 16.57 -15.79 -34.36
N SER A 80 15.93 -16.29 -33.30
CA SER A 80 14.47 -16.46 -33.22
C SER A 80 13.71 -15.19 -32.79
N LEU A 81 14.39 -14.07 -32.60
CA LEU A 81 13.82 -12.81 -32.08
C LEU A 81 12.52 -12.36 -32.77
N PRO A 82 12.36 -12.43 -34.11
CA PRO A 82 11.12 -12.01 -34.77
C PRO A 82 9.89 -12.79 -34.32
N PHE A 83 10.06 -14.02 -33.84
CA PHE A 83 8.98 -14.90 -33.40
C PHE A 83 8.78 -14.91 -31.88
N ARG A 84 9.68 -14.28 -31.11
CA ARG A 84 9.66 -14.25 -29.65
C ARG A 84 9.95 -12.86 -29.05
N ILE A 85 9.53 -11.80 -29.71
CA ILE A 85 9.78 -10.41 -29.26
C ILE A 85 9.23 -10.17 -27.86
N ASP A 86 8.03 -10.69 -27.56
CA ASP A 86 7.39 -10.52 -26.25
C ASP A 86 8.11 -11.30 -25.15
N GLU A 87 8.59 -12.52 -25.46
CA GLU A 87 9.40 -13.31 -24.51
C GLU A 87 10.73 -12.59 -24.21
N HIS A 88 11.41 -12.11 -25.24
CA HIS A 88 12.65 -11.36 -25.06
C HIS A 88 12.43 -10.06 -24.27
N ARG A 89 11.33 -9.38 -24.50
CA ARG A 89 10.94 -8.18 -23.74
C ARG A 89 10.73 -8.53 -22.26
N LYS A 90 10.10 -9.66 -21.96
CA LYS A 90 9.90 -10.17 -20.60
C LYS A 90 11.24 -10.53 -19.95
N GLU A 91 12.09 -11.32 -20.63
CA GLU A 91 13.44 -11.68 -20.16
C GLU A 91 14.28 -10.44 -19.80
N MET A 92 14.25 -9.41 -20.66
CA MET A 92 14.90 -8.13 -20.40
C MET A 92 14.28 -7.40 -19.21
N GLY A 93 12.97 -7.51 -19.02
CA GLY A 93 12.27 -6.96 -17.86
C GLY A 93 12.72 -7.62 -16.56
N ASP A 94 12.71 -8.95 -16.53
CA ASP A 94 13.14 -9.75 -15.37
C ASP A 94 14.61 -9.50 -15.02
N TYR A 95 15.47 -9.36 -16.02
CA TYR A 95 16.86 -8.96 -15.81
C TYR A 95 17.01 -7.58 -15.16
N HIS A 96 16.22 -6.58 -15.60
CA HIS A 96 16.25 -5.27 -14.97
C HIS A 96 15.72 -5.30 -13.53
N ILE A 97 14.69 -6.12 -13.26
CA ILE A 97 14.18 -6.33 -11.90
C ILE A 97 15.27 -6.92 -11.02
N LYS A 98 15.92 -8.01 -11.44
CA LYS A 98 17.02 -8.65 -10.71
C LYS A 98 18.13 -7.65 -10.37
N ARG A 99 18.61 -6.88 -11.35
CA ARG A 99 19.59 -5.82 -11.09
C ARG A 99 19.06 -4.72 -10.18
N GLY A 100 17.78 -4.37 -10.29
CA GLY A 100 17.12 -3.43 -9.40
C GLY A 100 17.14 -3.91 -7.95
N LEU A 101 16.81 -5.19 -7.70
CA LEU A 101 16.87 -5.82 -6.38
C LEU A 101 18.30 -5.87 -5.81
N GLU A 102 19.30 -6.11 -6.66
CA GLU A 102 20.73 -6.03 -6.26
C GLU A 102 21.07 -4.61 -5.80
N LYS A 103 20.62 -3.57 -6.53
CA LYS A 103 20.82 -2.16 -6.16
C LYS A 103 20.11 -1.77 -4.86
N VAL A 104 18.96 -2.38 -4.54
CA VAL A 104 18.31 -2.22 -3.23
C VAL A 104 19.24 -2.73 -2.12
N LYS A 105 19.83 -3.94 -2.28
CA LYS A 105 20.75 -4.53 -1.31
C LYS A 105 22.03 -3.70 -1.12
N GLU A 106 22.49 -3.03 -2.19
CA GLU A 106 23.65 -2.13 -2.16
C GLU A 106 23.32 -0.74 -1.55
N GLY A 107 22.05 -0.46 -1.22
CA GLY A 107 21.59 0.86 -0.73
C GLY A 107 21.49 1.93 -1.82
N ASN A 108 21.68 1.59 -3.10
CA ASN A 108 21.55 2.54 -4.22
C ASN A 108 20.09 2.63 -4.69
N TYR A 109 19.26 3.30 -3.90
CA TYR A 109 17.81 3.38 -4.12
C TYR A 109 17.41 4.11 -5.40
N ARG A 110 18.20 5.09 -5.85
CA ARG A 110 17.93 5.86 -7.08
C ARG A 110 18.01 4.97 -8.33
N ASP A 111 19.10 4.20 -8.45
CA ASP A 111 19.27 3.29 -9.57
C ASP A 111 18.32 2.10 -9.47
N ALA A 112 18.08 1.58 -8.26
CA ALA A 112 17.10 0.54 -8.00
C ALA A 112 15.71 0.93 -8.52
N LEU A 113 15.20 2.10 -8.16
CA LEU A 113 13.90 2.61 -8.61
C LEU A 113 13.82 2.71 -10.13
N ARG A 114 14.87 3.23 -10.78
CA ARG A 114 14.92 3.33 -12.26
C ARG A 114 14.86 1.96 -12.93
N LEU A 115 15.64 1.01 -12.42
CA LEU A 115 15.70 -0.35 -12.96
C LEU A 115 14.40 -1.12 -12.71
N LEU A 116 13.81 -1.02 -11.52
CA LEU A 116 12.53 -1.64 -11.19
C LEU A 116 11.38 -1.10 -12.06
N ARG A 117 11.29 0.22 -12.27
CA ARG A 117 10.31 0.82 -13.18
C ARG A 117 10.43 0.26 -14.60
N LEU A 118 11.64 0.23 -15.13
CA LEU A 118 11.90 -0.28 -16.47
C LEU A 118 11.59 -1.78 -16.56
N GLY A 119 11.96 -2.53 -15.54
CA GLY A 119 11.73 -3.97 -15.44
C GLY A 119 10.26 -4.32 -15.41
N VAL A 120 9.48 -3.73 -14.50
CA VAL A 120 8.03 -3.97 -14.37
C VAL A 120 7.25 -3.53 -15.62
N THR A 121 7.70 -2.46 -16.30
CA THR A 121 7.08 -2.06 -17.57
C THR A 121 7.27 -3.11 -18.68
N ARG A 122 8.40 -3.81 -18.69
CA ARG A 122 8.74 -4.83 -19.68
C ARG A 122 8.26 -6.22 -19.32
N SER A 123 8.30 -6.57 -18.04
CA SER A 123 7.80 -7.82 -17.46
C SER A 123 6.68 -7.53 -16.44
N PRO A 124 5.47 -7.19 -16.92
CA PRO A 124 4.37 -6.80 -16.02
C PRO A 124 3.80 -7.96 -15.19
N SER A 125 4.13 -9.21 -15.51
CA SER A 125 3.77 -10.40 -14.73
C SER A 125 4.78 -10.74 -13.62
N ASN A 126 5.87 -9.99 -13.48
CA ASN A 126 6.83 -10.20 -12.40
C ASN A 126 6.29 -9.57 -11.11
N LEU A 127 5.74 -10.41 -10.24
CA LEU A 127 5.09 -9.99 -8.99
C LEU A 127 6.09 -9.46 -7.96
N GLU A 128 7.29 -10.03 -7.88
CA GLU A 128 8.34 -9.57 -6.97
C GLU A 128 8.79 -8.14 -7.30
N GLY A 129 9.04 -7.88 -8.59
CA GLY A 129 9.40 -6.54 -9.05
C GLY A 129 8.30 -5.51 -8.77
N ARG A 130 7.02 -5.89 -8.94
CA ARG A 130 5.88 -5.05 -8.60
C ARG A 130 5.82 -4.73 -7.11
N ARG A 131 5.99 -5.74 -6.27
CA ARG A 131 5.96 -5.60 -4.81
C ARG A 131 7.01 -4.61 -4.32
N VAL A 132 8.26 -4.82 -4.70
CA VAL A 132 9.35 -3.94 -4.27
C VAL A 132 9.19 -2.53 -4.85
N LEU A 133 8.74 -2.39 -6.10
CA LEU A 133 8.46 -1.09 -6.69
C LEU A 133 7.30 -0.37 -5.97
N ALA A 134 6.28 -1.10 -5.54
CA ALA A 134 5.17 -0.54 -4.75
C ALA A 134 5.65 -0.04 -3.39
N GLU A 135 6.53 -0.78 -2.70
CA GLU A 135 7.15 -0.30 -1.45
C GLU A 135 7.92 1.01 -1.64
N PHE A 136 8.66 1.17 -2.73
CA PHE A 136 9.31 2.45 -3.04
C PHE A 136 8.31 3.59 -3.20
N TYR A 137 7.20 3.35 -3.90
CA TYR A 137 6.17 4.37 -4.06
C TYR A 137 5.48 4.71 -2.74
N GLU A 138 5.17 3.71 -1.93
CA GLU A 138 4.49 3.90 -0.65
C GLU A 138 5.38 4.59 0.38
N LEU A 139 6.60 4.06 0.61
CA LEU A 139 7.44 4.47 1.74
C LEU A 139 8.38 5.64 1.41
N ALA A 140 9.04 5.61 0.25
CA ALA A 140 10.05 6.60 -0.11
C ALA A 140 9.47 7.80 -0.87
N ILE A 141 8.57 7.54 -1.84
CA ILE A 141 8.01 8.58 -2.71
C ILE A 141 6.74 9.20 -2.12
N LYS A 142 6.13 8.51 -1.11
CA LYS A 142 4.87 8.92 -0.46
C LYS A 142 3.69 9.04 -1.45
N ARG A 143 3.63 8.11 -2.41
CA ARG A 143 2.57 7.99 -3.40
C ARG A 143 1.85 6.63 -3.25
N PRO A 144 1.07 6.44 -2.18
CA PRO A 144 0.35 5.18 -1.93
C PRO A 144 -0.68 4.86 -3.02
N ASP A 145 -1.24 5.87 -3.68
CA ASP A 145 -2.13 5.72 -4.82
C ASP A 145 -1.47 4.95 -5.97
N VAL A 146 -0.23 5.30 -6.32
CA VAL A 146 0.54 4.60 -7.35
C VAL A 146 0.94 3.20 -6.90
N ALA A 147 1.31 3.03 -5.63
CA ALA A 147 1.63 1.73 -5.05
C ALA A 147 0.44 0.77 -5.13
N ALA A 148 -0.75 1.23 -4.74
CA ALA A 148 -1.99 0.47 -4.80
C ALA A 148 -2.34 0.06 -6.23
N ASP A 149 -2.36 1.01 -7.18
CA ASP A 149 -2.62 0.72 -8.61
C ASP A 149 -1.64 -0.32 -9.17
N LEU A 150 -0.36 -0.22 -8.80
CA LEU A 150 0.66 -1.17 -9.22
C LEU A 150 0.38 -2.58 -8.68
N MET A 151 0.00 -2.70 -7.40
CA MET A 151 -0.32 -3.97 -6.76
C MET A 151 -1.60 -4.58 -7.32
N VAL A 152 -2.67 -3.79 -7.44
CA VAL A 152 -3.96 -4.24 -7.99
C VAL A 152 -3.81 -4.77 -9.42
N LYS A 153 -3.10 -4.05 -10.30
CA LYS A 153 -2.82 -4.53 -11.67
C LYS A 153 -2.02 -5.82 -11.72
N GLY A 154 -1.30 -6.16 -10.67
CA GLY A 154 -0.59 -7.43 -10.55
C GLY A 154 -1.51 -8.62 -10.30
N LEU A 155 -2.68 -8.41 -9.68
CA LEU A 155 -3.66 -9.48 -9.48
C LEU A 155 -4.15 -10.06 -10.81
N ASP A 156 -4.39 -9.21 -11.81
CA ASP A 156 -4.76 -9.64 -13.18
C ASP A 156 -3.61 -10.35 -13.95
N ARG A 157 -2.40 -10.34 -13.38
CA ARG A 157 -1.19 -10.93 -13.98
C ARG A 157 -0.73 -12.20 -13.28
N GLY A 158 -1.64 -12.89 -12.61
CA GLY A 158 -1.38 -14.10 -11.83
C GLY A 158 -1.24 -13.86 -10.32
N GLY A 159 -1.22 -12.61 -9.87
CA GLY A 159 -1.09 -12.28 -8.45
C GLY A 159 -2.29 -12.71 -7.61
N ILE A 160 -3.47 -12.92 -8.22
CA ILE A 160 -4.65 -13.43 -7.50
C ILE A 160 -4.45 -14.87 -7.02
N GLU A 161 -3.67 -15.68 -7.73
CA GLU A 161 -3.36 -17.08 -7.38
C GLU A 161 -2.20 -17.16 -6.37
N ASP A 162 -1.45 -16.08 -6.19
CA ASP A 162 -0.37 -15.97 -5.20
C ASP A 162 -0.92 -15.38 -3.91
N LEU A 163 -1.10 -16.24 -2.90
CA LEU A 163 -1.68 -15.88 -1.61
C LEU A 163 -0.88 -14.77 -0.89
N ASP A 164 0.46 -14.79 -0.99
CA ASP A 164 1.31 -13.80 -0.34
C ASP A 164 1.23 -12.45 -1.05
N TYR A 165 1.15 -12.46 -2.37
CA TYR A 165 0.93 -11.24 -3.15
C TYR A 165 -0.45 -10.62 -2.85
N LEU A 166 -1.50 -11.44 -2.80
CA LEU A 166 -2.86 -11.00 -2.44
C LEU A 166 -2.89 -10.37 -1.04
N LYS A 167 -2.31 -11.05 -0.03
CA LYS A 167 -2.21 -10.52 1.34
C LYS A 167 -1.49 -9.17 1.40
N GLN A 168 -0.42 -9.01 0.63
CA GLN A 168 0.31 -7.74 0.58
C GLN A 168 -0.49 -6.65 -0.13
N THR A 169 -1.17 -6.99 -1.23
CA THR A 169 -2.06 -6.06 -1.93
C THR A 169 -3.15 -5.53 -0.98
N LEU A 170 -3.86 -6.42 -0.31
CA LEU A 170 -4.89 -6.05 0.66
C LEU A 170 -4.31 -5.23 1.82
N ARG A 171 -3.10 -5.55 2.30
CA ARG A 171 -2.42 -4.78 3.36
C ARG A 171 -2.12 -3.35 2.91
N VAL A 172 -1.63 -3.15 1.68
CA VAL A 172 -1.40 -1.81 1.12
C VAL A 172 -2.71 -1.03 1.03
N LEU A 173 -3.77 -1.65 0.52
CA LEU A 173 -5.08 -1.02 0.38
C LEU A 173 -5.69 -0.65 1.74
N LEU A 174 -5.71 -1.57 2.71
CA LEU A 174 -6.26 -1.33 4.06
C LEU A 174 -5.47 -0.26 4.82
N ARG A 175 -4.14 -0.29 4.76
CA ARG A 175 -3.29 0.70 5.43
C ARG A 175 -3.56 2.11 4.92
N ASN A 176 -3.81 2.24 3.62
CA ASN A 176 -4.08 3.52 2.97
C ASN A 176 -5.58 3.84 2.86
N GLN A 177 -6.45 3.06 3.54
CA GLN A 177 -7.91 3.25 3.60
C GLN A 177 -8.59 3.30 2.21
N MET A 178 -8.10 2.46 1.30
CA MET A 178 -8.63 2.32 -0.06
C MET A 178 -9.70 1.21 -0.12
N ASP A 179 -10.69 1.33 0.76
CA ASP A 179 -11.75 0.35 0.98
C ASP A 179 -12.64 0.12 -0.25
N GLU A 180 -12.86 1.15 -1.09
CA GLU A 180 -13.60 1.01 -2.35
C GLU A 180 -12.92 0.03 -3.31
N GLN A 181 -11.59 0.15 -3.46
CA GLN A 181 -10.83 -0.76 -4.32
C GLN A 181 -10.89 -2.20 -3.80
N ILE A 182 -10.92 -2.41 -2.48
CA ILE A 182 -11.08 -3.75 -1.91
C ILE A 182 -12.46 -4.32 -2.25
N GLN A 183 -13.52 -3.50 -2.18
CA GLN A 183 -14.86 -3.92 -2.58
C GLN A 183 -14.94 -4.27 -4.07
N GLU A 184 -14.34 -3.46 -4.94
CA GLU A 184 -14.24 -3.76 -6.38
C GLU A 184 -13.52 -5.09 -6.65
N LEU A 185 -12.39 -5.33 -5.95
CA LEU A 185 -11.67 -6.59 -6.05
C LEU A 185 -12.51 -7.78 -5.57
N SER A 186 -13.23 -7.62 -4.47
CA SER A 186 -14.09 -8.65 -3.92
C SER A 186 -15.23 -8.99 -4.89
N ASN A 187 -15.89 -7.99 -5.46
CA ASN A 187 -16.93 -8.18 -6.45
C ASN A 187 -16.42 -8.83 -7.74
N LYS A 188 -15.14 -8.60 -8.09
CA LYS A 188 -14.52 -9.13 -9.30
C LYS A 188 -14.08 -10.59 -9.16
N TYR A 189 -13.53 -10.98 -8.00
CA TYR A 189 -12.82 -12.24 -7.84
C TYR A 189 -13.50 -13.24 -6.93
N LEU A 190 -14.38 -12.82 -6.01
CA LEU A 190 -15.13 -13.76 -5.19
C LEU A 190 -16.23 -14.43 -6.02
N PRO A 191 -16.40 -15.75 -5.90
CA PRO A 191 -17.50 -16.46 -6.55
C PRO A 191 -18.85 -16.10 -5.93
N GLU A 192 -19.94 -16.27 -6.69
CA GLU A 192 -21.32 -16.02 -6.20
C GLU A 192 -21.66 -16.96 -5.04
N GLU A 193 -21.25 -18.23 -5.13
CA GLU A 193 -21.35 -19.18 -4.02
C GLU A 193 -20.04 -19.22 -3.24
N PRO A 194 -20.04 -19.03 -1.92
CA PRO A 194 -18.84 -19.02 -1.11
C PRO A 194 -18.02 -20.31 -1.22
N ASP A 195 -16.78 -20.20 -1.65
CA ASP A 195 -15.79 -21.26 -1.66
C ASP A 195 -14.68 -20.97 -0.65
N LEU A 196 -14.39 -21.94 0.23
CA LEU A 196 -13.50 -21.79 1.38
C LEU A 196 -12.02 -21.98 1.06
N THR A 197 -11.58 -21.67 -0.15
CA THR A 197 -10.16 -21.62 -0.49
C THR A 197 -9.43 -20.51 0.30
N ASP A 198 -8.15 -20.68 0.56
CA ASP A 198 -7.35 -19.69 1.30
C ASP A 198 -7.34 -18.32 0.58
N ILE A 199 -7.38 -18.31 -0.74
CA ILE A 199 -7.46 -17.10 -1.56
C ILE A 199 -8.79 -16.39 -1.31
N ASN A 200 -9.91 -17.09 -1.44
CA ASN A 200 -11.23 -16.52 -1.25
C ASN A 200 -11.44 -16.07 0.20
N ARG A 201 -10.99 -16.86 1.17
CA ARG A 201 -11.02 -16.47 2.59
C ARG A 201 -10.20 -15.22 2.87
N THR A 202 -9.02 -15.09 2.27
CA THR A 202 -8.17 -13.90 2.42
C THR A 202 -8.82 -12.67 1.79
N LEU A 203 -9.40 -12.80 0.61
CA LEU A 203 -10.09 -11.71 -0.07
C LEU A 203 -11.37 -11.30 0.68
N ALA A 204 -12.16 -12.29 1.13
CA ALA A 204 -13.36 -12.06 1.95
C ALA A 204 -13.03 -11.38 3.28
N PHE A 205 -11.91 -11.73 3.92
CA PHE A 205 -11.44 -11.04 5.12
C PHE A 205 -11.06 -9.58 4.82
N GLY A 206 -10.42 -9.31 3.67
CA GLY A 206 -10.20 -7.95 3.18
C GLY A 206 -11.50 -7.16 3.00
N ALA A 207 -12.51 -7.79 2.36
CA ALA A 207 -13.84 -7.21 2.18
C ALA A 207 -14.57 -6.93 3.50
N ALA A 208 -14.49 -7.87 4.46
CA ALA A 208 -15.06 -7.68 5.79
C ALA A 208 -14.43 -6.47 6.50
N ASN A 209 -13.10 -6.32 6.44
CA ASN A 209 -12.40 -5.17 7.01
C ASN A 209 -12.79 -3.85 6.31
N ALA A 210 -12.86 -3.83 4.97
CA ALA A 210 -13.26 -2.65 4.22
C ALA A 210 -14.68 -2.20 4.59
N ASN A 211 -15.64 -3.14 4.70
CA ASN A 211 -17.01 -2.86 5.13
C ASN A 211 -17.05 -2.38 6.59
N TYR A 212 -16.28 -2.99 7.48
CA TYR A 212 -16.16 -2.53 8.87
C TYR A 212 -15.63 -1.08 8.94
N LEU A 213 -14.61 -0.72 8.16
CA LEU A 213 -14.06 0.65 8.14
C LEU A 213 -15.10 1.67 7.65
N ARG A 214 -15.99 1.29 6.75
CA ARG A 214 -17.12 2.12 6.28
C ARG A 214 -18.30 2.14 7.24
N GLY A 215 -18.35 1.27 8.24
CA GLY A 215 -19.48 1.09 9.15
C GLY A 215 -20.60 0.21 8.60
N ASN A 216 -20.38 -0.48 7.49
CA ASN A 216 -21.30 -1.45 6.90
C ASN A 216 -21.20 -2.80 7.66
N TYR A 217 -21.60 -2.78 8.93
CA TYR A 217 -21.37 -3.89 9.84
C TYR A 217 -22.10 -5.17 9.44
N ASP A 218 -23.29 -5.08 8.85
CA ASP A 218 -24.06 -6.25 8.40
C ASP A 218 -23.30 -6.96 7.27
N GLN A 219 -22.83 -6.23 6.26
CA GLN A 219 -22.06 -6.78 5.17
C GLN A 219 -20.72 -7.35 5.64
N ALA A 220 -20.07 -6.71 6.63
CA ALA A 220 -18.86 -7.24 7.22
C ALA A 220 -19.11 -8.60 7.92
N ASP A 221 -20.19 -8.73 8.70
CA ASP A 221 -20.59 -10.00 9.33
C ASP A 221 -20.97 -11.05 8.27
N ASP A 222 -21.66 -10.69 7.19
CA ASP A 222 -22.01 -11.63 6.11
C ASP A 222 -20.75 -12.29 5.53
N TYR A 223 -19.69 -11.51 5.24
CA TYR A 223 -18.40 -12.07 4.79
C TYR A 223 -17.75 -12.97 5.85
N LEU A 224 -17.77 -12.55 7.12
CA LEU A 224 -17.18 -13.32 8.21
C LEU A 224 -17.87 -14.69 8.39
N ILE A 225 -19.17 -14.74 8.21
CA ILE A 225 -19.99 -15.97 8.34
C ILE A 225 -19.85 -16.83 7.07
N ALA A 226 -20.08 -16.24 5.88
CA ALA A 226 -20.11 -16.96 4.62
C ALA A 226 -18.78 -17.69 4.32
N TYR A 227 -17.65 -17.09 4.69
CA TYR A 227 -16.32 -17.67 4.48
C TYR A 227 -15.73 -18.32 5.74
N ASN A 228 -16.56 -18.57 6.77
CA ASN A 228 -16.17 -19.20 8.04
C ASN A 228 -14.92 -18.56 8.68
N LEU A 229 -14.81 -17.23 8.62
CA LEU A 229 -13.66 -16.49 9.12
C LEU A 229 -13.65 -16.34 10.64
N ILE A 230 -14.81 -16.42 11.28
CA ILE A 230 -14.97 -16.38 12.75
C ILE A 230 -14.22 -17.49 13.48
N GLU A 231 -13.82 -18.55 12.77
CA GLU A 231 -12.99 -19.62 13.32
C GLU A 231 -11.49 -19.23 13.42
N SER A 232 -11.05 -18.21 12.70
CA SER A 232 -9.72 -17.65 12.82
C SER A 232 -9.64 -16.60 13.92
N LEU A 233 -8.44 -16.36 14.46
CA LEU A 233 -8.22 -15.32 15.46
C LEU A 233 -8.58 -13.93 14.93
N GLU A 234 -8.13 -13.62 13.72
CA GLU A 234 -8.34 -12.33 13.08
C GLU A 234 -9.84 -12.06 12.81
N GLY A 235 -10.55 -13.05 12.28
CA GLY A 235 -11.98 -12.93 12.02
C GLY A 235 -12.80 -12.79 13.29
N LEU A 236 -12.41 -13.51 14.34
CA LEU A 236 -13.03 -13.42 15.67
C LEU A 236 -12.81 -12.02 16.29
N LEU A 237 -11.60 -11.47 16.19
CA LEU A 237 -11.30 -10.12 16.65
C LEU A 237 -12.16 -9.09 15.91
N LEU A 238 -12.24 -9.19 14.58
CA LEU A 238 -13.06 -8.28 13.77
C LEU A 238 -14.55 -8.40 14.12
N SER A 239 -15.09 -9.63 14.25
CA SER A 239 -16.48 -9.86 14.65
C SER A 239 -16.78 -9.30 16.05
N SER A 240 -15.84 -9.42 16.98
CA SER A 240 -15.99 -8.83 18.32
C SER A 240 -15.95 -7.30 18.28
N GLN A 241 -15.12 -6.73 17.41
CA GLN A 241 -15.05 -5.28 17.21
C GLN A 241 -16.32 -4.72 16.57
N ILE A 242 -16.91 -5.43 15.59
CA ILE A 242 -18.21 -5.10 15.02
C ILE A 242 -19.28 -5.09 16.12
N SER A 243 -19.32 -6.14 16.95
CA SER A 243 -20.28 -6.23 18.06
C SER A 243 -20.12 -5.06 19.05
N TRP A 244 -18.87 -4.67 19.35
CA TRP A 244 -18.56 -3.53 20.21
C TRP A 244 -19.06 -2.21 19.61
N ASP A 245 -18.74 -1.94 18.35
CA ASP A 245 -19.09 -0.69 17.67
C ASP A 245 -20.61 -0.55 17.44
N ARG A 246 -21.35 -1.67 17.42
CA ARG A 246 -22.82 -1.71 17.45
C ARG A 246 -23.42 -1.46 18.85
N GLY A 247 -22.61 -1.25 19.87
CA GLY A 247 -23.04 -1.07 21.25
C GLY A 247 -23.28 -2.37 22.04
N ASN A 248 -23.08 -3.54 21.43
CA ASN A 248 -23.22 -4.85 22.06
C ASN A 248 -21.96 -5.23 22.87
N GLN A 249 -21.53 -4.35 23.78
CA GLN A 249 -20.24 -4.41 24.47
C GLN A 249 -20.09 -5.71 25.29
N ILE A 250 -21.12 -6.11 26.02
CA ILE A 250 -21.10 -7.34 26.85
C ILE A 250 -20.95 -8.58 25.95
N ALA A 251 -21.66 -8.64 24.83
CA ALA A 251 -21.56 -9.76 23.89
C ALA A 251 -20.16 -9.84 23.28
N ALA A 252 -19.55 -8.69 22.90
CA ALA A 252 -18.18 -8.63 22.40
C ALA A 252 -17.17 -9.19 23.41
N ILE A 253 -17.23 -8.76 24.67
CA ILE A 253 -16.37 -9.23 25.75
C ILE A 253 -16.55 -10.73 25.99
N THR A 254 -17.80 -11.20 26.16
CA THR A 254 -18.08 -12.60 26.40
C THR A 254 -17.55 -13.51 25.30
N LYS A 255 -17.70 -13.11 24.03
CA LYS A 255 -17.17 -13.80 22.87
C LYS A 255 -15.65 -13.93 22.93
N MET A 256 -14.96 -12.85 23.31
CA MET A 256 -13.51 -12.84 23.43
C MET A 256 -13.00 -13.64 24.62
N GLU A 257 -13.63 -13.54 25.78
CA GLU A 257 -13.30 -14.34 26.98
C GLU A 257 -13.46 -15.85 26.70
N HIS A 258 -14.53 -16.22 26.00
CA HIS A 258 -14.71 -17.61 25.58
C HIS A 258 -13.61 -18.07 24.61
N SER A 259 -13.17 -17.18 23.73
CA SER A 259 -12.13 -17.47 22.75
C SER A 259 -10.74 -17.62 23.34
N LEU A 260 -10.49 -17.10 24.55
CA LEU A 260 -9.25 -17.35 25.29
C LEU A 260 -9.04 -18.85 25.61
N ARG A 261 -10.11 -19.66 25.65
CA ARG A 261 -9.98 -21.14 25.84
C ARG A 261 -9.31 -21.77 24.61
N ARG A 262 -9.59 -21.24 23.41
CA ARG A 262 -9.03 -21.72 22.16
C ARG A 262 -7.66 -21.07 21.85
N PHE A 263 -7.51 -19.80 22.23
CA PHE A 263 -6.29 -19.02 22.02
C PHE A 263 -5.74 -18.45 23.34
N PRO A 264 -5.32 -19.30 24.30
CA PRO A 264 -5.06 -18.90 25.68
C PRO A 264 -3.92 -17.90 25.86
N ASN A 265 -3.07 -17.80 24.85
CA ASN A 265 -1.89 -16.94 24.89
C ASN A 265 -1.91 -15.84 23.82
N SER A 266 -3.06 -15.60 23.23
CA SER A 266 -3.19 -14.60 22.19
C SER A 266 -3.00 -13.19 22.75
N GLU A 267 -1.90 -12.54 22.38
CA GLU A 267 -1.63 -11.16 22.74
C GLU A 267 -2.72 -10.19 22.24
N PRO A 268 -3.21 -10.28 20.97
CA PRO A 268 -4.30 -9.44 20.52
C PRO A 268 -5.60 -9.57 21.31
N LEU A 269 -5.96 -10.79 21.76
CA LEU A 269 -7.14 -10.99 22.59
C LEU A 269 -6.97 -10.35 23.97
N LEU A 270 -5.81 -10.55 24.62
CA LEU A 270 -5.53 -9.97 25.93
C LEU A 270 -5.53 -8.45 25.88
N MET A 271 -4.96 -7.86 24.81
CA MET A 271 -4.96 -6.43 24.58
C MET A 271 -6.38 -5.88 24.43
N GLN A 272 -7.18 -6.53 23.58
CA GLN A 272 -8.53 -6.06 23.30
C GLN A 272 -9.46 -6.22 24.52
N LEU A 273 -9.32 -7.31 25.27
CA LEU A 273 -10.06 -7.52 26.52
C LEU A 273 -9.69 -6.48 27.58
N SER A 274 -8.39 -6.18 27.73
CA SER A 274 -7.94 -5.12 28.65
C SER A 274 -8.59 -3.80 28.28
N ARG A 275 -8.55 -3.40 27.02
CA ARG A 275 -9.16 -2.16 26.53
C ARG A 275 -10.67 -2.13 26.76
N TYR A 276 -11.40 -3.19 26.41
CA TYR A 276 -12.85 -3.24 26.53
C TYR A 276 -13.31 -3.18 27.99
N HIS A 277 -12.66 -3.93 28.88
CA HIS A 277 -12.95 -3.83 30.32
C HIS A 277 -12.65 -2.45 30.89
N ARG A 278 -11.58 -1.79 30.45
CA ARG A 278 -11.25 -0.41 30.83
C ARG A 278 -12.35 0.56 30.38
N GLU A 279 -12.82 0.43 29.13
CA GLU A 279 -13.86 1.31 28.59
C GLU A 279 -15.21 1.19 29.31
N ILE A 280 -15.61 -0.01 29.72
CA ILE A 280 -16.83 -0.22 30.52
C ILE A 280 -16.63 0.03 32.02
N GLY A 281 -15.44 0.41 32.46
CA GLY A 281 -15.13 0.74 33.84
C GLY A 281 -14.77 -0.45 34.75
N GLU A 282 -14.63 -1.65 34.22
CA GLU A 282 -14.20 -2.84 34.97
C GLU A 282 -12.66 -2.87 35.13
N ILE A 283 -12.13 -1.90 35.87
CA ILE A 283 -10.71 -1.60 35.98
C ILE A 283 -9.87 -2.79 36.45
N ASP A 284 -10.36 -3.59 37.40
CA ASP A 284 -9.62 -4.74 37.91
C ASP A 284 -9.45 -5.86 36.89
N LYS A 285 -10.46 -6.10 36.05
CA LYS A 285 -10.35 -7.05 34.95
C LYS A 285 -9.41 -6.52 33.86
N ALA A 286 -9.55 -5.23 33.51
CA ALA A 286 -8.63 -4.58 32.57
C ALA A 286 -7.17 -4.75 33.01
N ARG A 287 -6.89 -4.43 34.29
CA ARG A 287 -5.55 -4.59 34.88
C ARG A 287 -5.06 -6.02 34.83
N ARG A 288 -5.93 -7.00 35.12
CA ARG A 288 -5.57 -8.41 35.08
C ARG A 288 -5.09 -8.83 33.68
N TYR A 289 -5.81 -8.46 32.63
CA TYR A 289 -5.41 -8.77 31.25
C TYR A 289 -4.14 -8.05 30.80
N ALA A 290 -3.97 -6.77 31.18
CA ALA A 290 -2.77 -6.01 30.93
C ALA A 290 -1.54 -6.62 31.60
N ILE A 291 -1.65 -7.06 32.88
CA ILE A 291 -0.57 -7.72 33.61
C ILE A 291 -0.22 -9.06 32.95
N LEU A 292 -1.23 -9.89 32.59
CA LEU A 292 -0.99 -11.16 31.90
C LEU A 292 -0.19 -10.95 30.61
N ARG A 293 -0.50 -9.90 29.86
CA ARG A 293 0.24 -9.52 28.66
C ARG A 293 1.66 -9.07 28.97
N ASN A 294 1.85 -8.22 29.99
CA ASN A 294 3.16 -7.72 30.39
C ASN A 294 4.09 -8.84 30.92
N VAL A 295 3.55 -9.84 31.61
CA VAL A 295 4.33 -11.00 32.09
C VAL A 295 4.86 -11.81 30.90
N LYS A 296 4.11 -11.89 29.80
CA LYS A 296 4.53 -12.62 28.60
C LYS A 296 5.57 -11.91 27.77
N ASP A 297 5.45 -10.60 27.68
CA ASP A 297 6.38 -9.73 26.94
C ASP A 297 6.80 -8.53 27.79
N PRO A 298 7.69 -8.74 28.77
CA PRO A 298 8.12 -7.69 29.71
C PRO A 298 9.00 -6.62 29.07
N LEU A 299 9.53 -6.87 27.86
CA LEU A 299 10.37 -5.94 27.10
C LEU A 299 9.57 -5.05 26.16
N SER A 300 8.32 -5.36 25.90
CA SER A 300 7.43 -4.55 25.06
C SER A 300 6.89 -3.33 25.78
N ALA A 301 6.84 -2.20 25.09
CA ALA A 301 6.21 -0.97 25.58
C ALA A 301 4.68 -1.06 25.65
N ALA A 302 4.06 -1.80 24.74
CA ALA A 302 2.62 -1.81 24.55
C ALA A 302 1.81 -2.30 25.77
N PRO A 303 2.18 -3.38 26.50
CA PRO A 303 1.49 -3.75 27.75
C PRO A 303 1.61 -2.70 28.86
N ARG A 304 2.74 -2.03 28.94
CA ARG A 304 2.99 -0.98 29.92
C ARG A 304 2.18 0.26 29.62
N LEU A 305 2.05 0.62 28.36
CA LEU A 305 1.20 1.70 27.89
C LEU A 305 -0.26 1.48 28.30
N GLU A 306 -0.77 0.24 28.12
CA GLU A 306 -2.13 -0.10 28.56
C GLU A 306 -2.30 0.07 30.09
N LEU A 307 -1.29 -0.28 30.87
CA LEU A 307 -1.30 -0.02 32.32
C LEU A 307 -1.35 1.49 32.63
N LEU A 308 -0.69 2.35 31.85
CA LEU A 308 -0.81 3.81 32.01
C LEU A 308 -2.25 4.29 31.81
N TYR A 309 -2.93 3.85 30.73
CA TYR A 309 -4.34 4.18 30.52
C TYR A 309 -5.24 3.67 31.66
N ILE A 310 -4.96 2.49 32.23
CA ILE A 310 -5.70 1.93 33.36
C ILE A 310 -5.45 2.78 34.63
N TYR A 311 -4.22 3.16 34.93
CA TYR A 311 -3.90 3.99 36.09
C TYR A 311 -4.52 5.38 35.97
N ASN A 312 -4.45 5.99 34.79
CA ASN A 312 -5.11 7.27 34.53
C ASN A 312 -6.62 7.19 34.74
N LYS A 313 -7.27 6.18 34.13
CA LYS A 313 -8.73 5.96 34.26
C LYS A 313 -9.17 5.67 35.70
N SER A 314 -8.32 5.02 36.51
CA SER A 314 -8.58 4.72 37.92
C SER A 314 -8.21 5.88 38.88
N GLY A 315 -7.60 6.96 38.39
CA GLY A 315 -7.10 8.07 39.23
C GLY A 315 -5.86 7.69 40.05
N ASP A 316 -5.14 6.60 39.70
CA ASP A 316 -3.91 6.19 40.38
C ASP A 316 -2.71 6.93 39.78
N PHE A 317 -2.70 8.23 39.96
CA PHE A 317 -1.67 9.12 39.38
C PHE A 317 -0.25 8.82 39.86
N ASP A 318 -0.11 8.26 41.06
CA ASP A 318 1.21 7.89 41.60
C ASP A 318 1.82 6.71 40.81
N ARG A 319 1.01 5.70 40.45
CA ARG A 319 1.48 4.59 39.60
C ARG A 319 1.68 5.04 38.17
N GLU A 320 0.77 5.85 37.64
CA GLU A 320 0.91 6.44 36.32
C GLU A 320 2.25 7.17 36.18
N GLN A 321 2.58 8.09 37.12
CA GLN A 321 3.81 8.86 37.08
C GLN A 321 5.06 7.96 37.15
N ARG A 322 5.06 6.98 38.05
CA ARG A 322 6.20 6.05 38.18
C ARG A 322 6.39 5.21 36.89
N GLU A 323 5.31 4.70 36.31
CA GLU A 323 5.40 3.91 35.12
C GLU A 323 5.79 4.76 33.91
N THR A 324 5.28 5.98 33.78
CA THR A 324 5.70 6.95 32.76
C THR A 324 7.20 7.21 32.81
N GLN A 325 7.76 7.46 34.00
CA GLN A 325 9.20 7.67 34.15
C GLN A 325 10.03 6.43 33.78
N ARG A 326 9.54 5.23 34.12
CA ARG A 326 10.20 3.98 33.73
C ARG A 326 10.18 3.81 32.22
N MET A 327 9.05 4.07 31.58
CA MET A 327 8.91 3.96 30.13
C MET A 327 9.82 4.95 29.40
N LEU A 328 9.84 6.22 29.79
CA LEU A 328 10.75 7.21 29.23
C LEU A 328 12.23 6.79 29.33
N LYS A 329 12.61 6.20 30.47
CA LYS A 329 14.00 5.74 30.65
C LYS A 329 14.31 4.47 29.86
N GLN A 330 13.38 3.52 29.79
CA GLN A 330 13.61 2.21 29.19
C GLN A 330 13.50 2.22 27.66
N PHE A 331 12.62 3.06 27.12
CA PHE A 331 12.28 3.11 25.69
C PHE A 331 12.69 4.43 25.04
N ARG A 332 13.67 5.11 25.59
CA ARG A 332 14.17 6.40 25.07
C ARG A 332 14.58 6.30 23.59
N ASP A 333 15.24 5.21 23.22
CA ASP A 333 15.79 4.97 21.88
C ASP A 333 14.85 4.17 20.96
N ASP A 334 13.59 3.96 21.39
CA ASP A 334 12.55 3.28 20.61
C ASP A 334 11.50 4.30 20.14
N GLU A 335 11.59 4.72 18.87
CA GLU A 335 10.68 5.70 18.26
C GLU A 335 9.21 5.29 18.40
N SER A 336 8.89 4.01 18.18
CA SER A 336 7.51 3.52 18.26
C SER A 336 6.94 3.57 19.68
N ALA A 337 7.75 3.20 20.67
CA ALA A 337 7.35 3.25 22.08
C ALA A 337 7.22 4.70 22.57
N LEU A 338 8.15 5.57 22.15
CA LEU A 338 8.11 6.99 22.49
C LEU A 338 6.89 7.67 21.85
N GLN A 339 6.56 7.35 20.59
CA GLN A 339 5.36 7.85 19.92
C GLN A 339 4.07 7.36 20.60
N ALA A 340 4.04 6.09 21.04
CA ALA A 340 2.90 5.56 21.78
C ALA A 340 2.71 6.29 23.13
N LEU A 341 3.80 6.66 23.79
CA LEU A 341 3.77 7.47 25.02
C LEU A 341 3.31 8.92 24.74
N ALA A 342 3.71 9.49 23.61
CA ALA A 342 3.23 10.80 23.16
C ALA A 342 1.72 10.78 22.86
N ASN A 343 1.20 9.71 22.25
CA ASN A 343 -0.25 9.53 22.06
C ASN A 343 -0.99 9.48 23.41
N PHE A 344 -0.48 8.72 24.40
CA PHE A 344 -1.06 8.71 25.74
C PHE A 344 -1.08 10.11 26.35
N ALA A 345 0.00 10.87 26.20
CA ALA A 345 0.08 12.25 26.69
C ALA A 345 -0.94 13.17 26.00
N ALA A 346 -1.13 13.03 24.70
CA ALA A 346 -2.14 13.77 23.94
C ALA A 346 -3.56 13.40 24.37
N ASP A 347 -3.88 12.12 24.48
CA ASP A 347 -5.21 11.62 24.89
C ASP A 347 -5.61 12.07 26.30
N THR A 348 -4.63 12.22 27.20
CA THR A 348 -4.85 12.62 28.60
C THR A 348 -4.64 14.12 28.86
N GLY A 349 -4.23 14.88 27.86
CA GLY A 349 -3.91 16.29 27.98
C GLY A 349 -2.66 16.56 28.83
N ASN A 350 -1.75 15.60 28.95
CA ASN A 350 -0.49 15.77 29.72
C ASN A 350 0.57 16.48 28.88
N ILE A 351 0.48 17.83 28.85
CA ILE A 351 1.37 18.69 28.07
C ILE A 351 2.84 18.46 28.44
N ASN A 352 3.17 18.28 29.73
CA ASN A 352 4.54 18.08 30.14
C ASN A 352 5.14 16.77 29.59
N LEU A 353 4.36 15.70 29.57
CA LEU A 353 4.79 14.43 29.00
C LEU A 353 4.91 14.53 27.47
N ALA A 354 3.93 15.16 26.82
CA ALA A 354 3.96 15.37 25.38
C ALA A 354 5.20 16.18 24.94
N ARG A 355 5.54 17.24 25.69
CA ARG A 355 6.74 18.06 25.45
C ARG A 355 8.02 17.24 25.61
N ARG A 356 8.13 16.47 26.68
CA ARG A 356 9.30 15.61 26.91
C ARG A 356 9.47 14.56 25.80
N THR A 357 8.40 13.93 25.33
CA THR A 357 8.50 12.98 24.23
C THR A 357 8.89 13.65 22.91
N TYR A 358 8.48 14.89 22.68
CA TYR A 358 8.90 15.68 21.53
C TYR A 358 10.41 16.06 21.62
N GLU A 359 10.88 16.49 22.79
CA GLU A 359 12.29 16.82 23.04
C GLU A 359 13.19 15.58 22.88
N GLU A 360 12.79 14.43 23.44
CA GLU A 360 13.51 13.16 23.27
C GLU A 360 13.55 12.71 21.80
N ALA A 361 12.47 12.94 21.04
CA ALA A 361 12.43 12.63 19.59
C ALA A 361 13.41 13.53 18.80
N LEU A 362 13.54 14.81 19.18
CA LEU A 362 14.53 15.71 18.59
C LEU A 362 15.96 15.28 18.91
N GLU A 363 16.25 14.93 20.19
CA GLU A 363 17.59 14.50 20.62
C GLU A 363 18.04 13.19 19.94
N ASN A 364 17.09 12.28 19.64
CA ASN A 364 17.37 11.00 18.99
C ASN A 364 17.26 11.05 17.44
N GLU A 365 17.05 12.25 16.87
CA GLU A 365 16.91 12.43 15.41
C GLU A 365 15.76 11.60 14.77
N PHE A 366 14.68 11.35 15.54
CA PHE A 366 13.50 10.67 15.04
C PHE A 366 12.63 11.58 14.15
N ALA A 367 11.62 10.99 13.47
CA ALA A 367 10.64 11.74 12.71
C ALA A 367 9.72 12.55 13.65
N VAL A 368 9.98 13.85 13.80
CA VAL A 368 9.34 14.70 14.84
C VAL A 368 7.94 15.18 14.48
N ASP A 369 7.48 15.02 13.25
CA ASP A 369 6.18 15.53 12.77
C ASP A 369 4.99 15.04 13.63
N ALA A 370 4.95 13.74 13.94
CA ALA A 370 3.91 13.16 14.77
C ALA A 370 3.96 13.69 16.21
N PHE A 371 5.14 13.80 16.80
CA PHE A 371 5.31 14.28 18.18
C PHE A 371 4.91 15.76 18.32
N ALA A 372 5.27 16.60 17.36
CA ALA A 372 4.86 18.00 17.34
C ALA A 372 3.33 18.15 17.25
N LEU A 373 2.66 17.39 16.38
CA LEU A 373 1.20 17.42 16.27
C LEU A 373 0.53 16.91 17.56
N LEU A 374 1.07 15.86 18.20
CA LEU A 374 0.58 15.32 19.46
C LEU A 374 0.77 16.31 20.63
N LEU A 375 1.84 17.10 20.62
CA LEU A 375 2.03 18.18 21.61
C LEU A 375 0.96 19.26 21.44
N ILE A 376 0.64 19.68 20.19
CA ILE A 376 -0.49 20.60 19.96
C ILE A 376 -1.78 19.97 20.46
N GLU A 377 -2.02 18.69 20.17
CA GLU A 377 -3.23 17.97 20.58
C GLU A 377 -3.35 17.88 22.10
N SER A 378 -2.24 17.66 22.84
CA SER A 378 -2.24 17.65 24.31
C SER A 378 -2.68 19.00 24.90
N HIS A 379 -2.23 20.12 24.30
CA HIS A 379 -2.71 21.46 24.65
C HIS A 379 -4.23 21.62 24.40
N LEU A 380 -4.73 21.09 23.26
CA LEU A 380 -6.18 21.16 22.96
C LEU A 380 -7.02 20.34 23.95
N VAL A 381 -6.60 19.13 24.30
CA VAL A 381 -7.30 18.25 25.25
C VAL A 381 -7.31 18.85 26.64
N SER A 382 -6.22 19.49 27.07
CA SER A 382 -6.15 20.24 28.35
C SER A 382 -6.85 21.60 28.32
N LYS A 383 -7.44 21.99 27.16
CA LYS A 383 -8.09 23.29 26.92
C LYS A 383 -7.12 24.50 27.01
N ASP A 384 -5.82 24.27 26.88
CA ASP A 384 -4.81 25.30 26.76
C ASP A 384 -4.65 25.75 25.30
N TYR A 385 -5.67 26.43 24.79
CA TYR A 385 -5.74 26.84 23.39
C TYR A 385 -4.70 27.87 22.98
N GLU A 386 -4.32 28.77 23.94
CA GLU A 386 -3.27 29.76 23.69
C GLU A 386 -1.90 29.07 23.59
N GLY A 387 -1.62 28.08 24.43
CA GLY A 387 -0.40 27.26 24.34
C GLY A 387 -0.31 26.49 23.01
N ALA A 388 -1.43 25.94 22.54
CA ALA A 388 -1.51 25.29 21.24
C ALA A 388 -1.17 26.23 20.06
N LEU A 389 -1.69 27.47 20.10
CA LEU A 389 -1.41 28.50 19.08
C LEU A 389 0.05 28.97 19.18
N SER A 390 0.56 29.21 20.37
CA SER A 390 1.95 29.66 20.60
C SER A 390 2.96 28.65 20.04
N PHE A 391 2.79 27.37 20.36
CA PHE A 391 3.67 26.32 19.83
C PHE A 391 3.52 26.16 18.32
N SER A 392 2.31 26.32 17.81
CA SER A 392 2.09 26.31 16.34
C SER A 392 2.80 27.47 15.63
N GLU A 393 2.86 28.66 16.25
CA GLU A 393 3.59 29.82 15.73
C GLU A 393 5.11 29.61 15.76
N GLU A 394 5.62 28.94 16.81
CA GLU A 394 7.01 28.53 16.89
C GLU A 394 7.40 27.62 15.72
N LEU A 395 6.62 26.57 15.45
CA LEU A 395 6.82 25.68 14.31
C LEU A 395 6.76 26.42 12.96
N LEU A 396 5.89 27.42 12.83
CA LEU A 396 5.81 28.24 11.61
C LEU A 396 7.06 29.11 11.40
N LYS A 397 7.71 29.55 12.47
CA LYS A 397 8.97 30.34 12.40
C LYS A 397 10.16 29.43 12.03
N GLU A 398 10.20 28.24 12.61
CA GLU A 398 11.25 27.23 12.33
C GLU A 398 11.15 26.64 10.93
N ARG A 399 9.93 26.55 10.38
CA ARG A 399 9.62 26.00 9.04
C ARG A 399 10.23 24.61 8.79
N PRO A 400 9.96 23.62 9.62
CA PRO A 400 10.49 22.28 9.40
C PRO A 400 9.96 21.70 8.10
N ASP A 401 10.79 20.92 7.39
CA ASP A 401 10.49 20.36 6.06
C ASP A 401 9.17 19.53 6.01
N TRP A 402 8.85 18.85 7.11
CA TRP A 402 7.65 18.05 7.24
C TRP A 402 6.36 18.86 7.27
N LEU A 403 6.40 20.13 7.63
CA LEU A 403 5.21 20.97 7.88
C LEU A 403 4.31 21.04 6.65
N THR A 404 4.91 21.17 5.46
CA THR A 404 4.16 21.21 4.20
C THR A 404 3.38 19.91 3.95
N GLN A 405 3.94 18.76 4.30
CA GLN A 405 3.30 17.45 4.13
C GLN A 405 2.16 17.24 5.14
N ARG A 406 2.18 17.88 6.28
CA ARG A 406 1.17 17.79 7.35
C ARG A 406 0.26 19.01 7.42
N TRP A 407 0.30 19.88 6.41
CA TRP A 407 -0.36 21.19 6.43
C TRP A 407 -1.84 21.15 6.78
N ALA A 408 -2.60 20.23 6.20
CA ALA A 408 -4.02 20.09 6.45
C ALA A 408 -4.32 19.75 7.93
N ILE A 409 -3.64 18.72 8.48
CA ILE A 409 -3.83 18.30 9.88
C ILE A 409 -3.36 19.41 10.83
N PHE A 410 -2.19 19.98 10.57
CA PHE A 410 -1.64 21.09 11.36
C PHE A 410 -2.63 22.27 11.45
N ASN A 411 -3.20 22.70 10.32
CA ASN A 411 -4.18 23.78 10.32
C ASN A 411 -5.53 23.36 10.94
N SER A 412 -5.92 22.09 10.87
CA SER A 412 -7.12 21.64 11.60
C SER A 412 -6.99 21.81 13.12
N LEU A 413 -5.81 21.53 13.68
CA LEU A 413 -5.53 21.73 15.11
C LEU A 413 -5.50 23.23 15.47
N ARG A 414 -4.89 24.06 14.63
CA ARG A 414 -4.90 25.54 14.79
C ARG A 414 -6.31 26.11 14.71
N ALA A 415 -7.15 25.56 13.83
CA ALA A 415 -8.53 25.97 13.73
C ALA A 415 -9.29 25.73 15.06
N VAL A 416 -9.16 24.51 15.62
CA VAL A 416 -9.76 24.18 16.93
C VAL A 416 -9.27 25.14 18.01
N ALA A 417 -7.94 25.37 18.10
CA ALA A 417 -7.35 26.31 19.07
C ALA A 417 -7.88 27.73 18.88
N SER A 418 -8.01 28.23 17.65
CA SER A 418 -8.52 29.57 17.35
C SER A 418 -9.99 29.75 17.77
N TYR A 419 -10.81 28.73 17.55
CA TYR A 419 -12.19 28.74 18.06
C TYR A 419 -12.24 28.67 19.58
N GLY A 420 -11.33 27.92 20.22
CA GLY A 420 -11.20 27.82 21.66
C GLY A 420 -10.76 29.15 22.33
N THR A 421 -9.95 29.96 21.62
CA THR A 421 -9.53 31.33 22.08
C THR A 421 -10.50 32.42 21.63
N ASN A 422 -11.68 32.08 21.15
CA ASN A 422 -12.70 32.99 20.64
C ASN A 422 -12.23 33.91 19.49
N ARG A 423 -11.41 33.33 18.57
CA ARG A 423 -10.96 33.98 17.33
C ARG A 423 -11.54 33.25 16.10
N PRO A 424 -12.86 33.30 15.88
CA PRO A 424 -13.54 32.51 14.86
C PRO A 424 -13.07 32.82 13.43
N ASP A 425 -12.71 34.08 13.14
CA ASP A 425 -12.23 34.49 11.81
C ASP A 425 -10.94 33.74 11.42
N LEU A 426 -9.98 33.65 12.34
CA LEU A 426 -8.77 32.87 12.14
C LEU A 426 -9.06 31.36 12.07
N GLY A 427 -9.96 30.91 12.94
CA GLY A 427 -10.39 29.52 12.96
C GLY A 427 -10.99 29.08 11.62
N GLU A 428 -11.81 29.91 10.99
CA GLU A 428 -12.40 29.62 9.69
C GLU A 428 -11.35 29.55 8.55
N ILE A 429 -10.37 30.46 8.57
CA ILE A 429 -9.25 30.42 7.61
C ILE A 429 -8.49 29.11 7.72
N TYR A 430 -8.12 28.70 8.93
CA TYR A 430 -7.37 27.46 9.15
C TYR A 430 -8.20 26.22 8.84
N LEU A 431 -9.49 26.24 9.15
CA LEU A 431 -10.40 25.16 8.80
C LEU A 431 -10.53 24.98 7.28
N GLN A 432 -10.52 26.09 6.52
CA GLN A 432 -10.61 26.02 5.08
C GLN A 432 -9.40 25.33 4.47
N TYR A 433 -8.17 25.52 4.97
CA TYR A 433 -7.00 24.76 4.52
C TYR A 433 -7.16 23.26 4.71
N PHE A 434 -7.79 22.82 5.79
CA PHE A 434 -8.10 21.41 5.99
C PHE A 434 -9.15 20.89 5.02
N ILE A 435 -10.21 21.69 4.78
CA ILE A 435 -11.29 21.33 3.87
C ILE A 435 -10.83 21.26 2.41
N ASP A 436 -9.93 22.14 2.00
CA ASP A 436 -9.43 22.18 0.61
C ASP A 436 -8.53 20.99 0.28
N GLU A 437 -7.96 20.30 1.26
CA GLU A 437 -7.15 19.11 1.03
C GLU A 437 -8.03 17.95 0.54
N ALA A 438 -7.83 17.56 -0.72
CA ALA A 438 -8.67 16.57 -1.40
C ALA A 438 -8.49 15.13 -0.88
N ASN A 439 -7.31 14.81 -0.38
CA ASN A 439 -6.90 13.44 -0.08
C ASN A 439 -7.00 13.05 1.40
N ASN A 440 -7.78 13.79 2.19
CA ASN A 440 -8.01 13.44 3.58
C ASN A 440 -8.85 12.15 3.68
N PRO A 441 -8.38 11.11 4.41
CA PRO A 441 -9.16 9.90 4.62
C PRO A 441 -10.37 10.15 5.53
N ALA A 442 -11.40 9.31 5.41
CA ALA A 442 -12.63 9.38 6.20
C ALA A 442 -12.37 9.49 7.72
N LYS A 443 -11.41 8.71 8.21
CA LYS A 443 -10.97 8.72 9.63
C LYS A 443 -10.51 10.11 10.08
N THR A 444 -9.79 10.83 9.23
CA THR A 444 -9.29 12.18 9.55
C THR A 444 -10.42 13.18 9.66
N TYR A 445 -11.40 13.14 8.74
CA TYR A 445 -12.60 13.99 8.84
C TYR A 445 -13.38 13.73 10.12
N LEU A 446 -13.59 12.46 10.49
CA LEU A 446 -14.29 12.08 11.73
C LEU A 446 -13.54 12.59 12.97
N ALA A 447 -12.20 12.44 13.01
CA ALA A 447 -11.40 12.90 14.14
C ALA A 447 -11.48 14.43 14.28
N VAL A 448 -11.33 15.18 13.19
CA VAL A 448 -11.39 16.65 13.22
C VAL A 448 -12.81 17.14 13.59
N ALA A 449 -13.86 16.54 13.01
CA ALA A 449 -15.24 16.89 13.35
C ALA A 449 -15.53 16.69 14.86
N ARG A 450 -15.09 15.57 15.44
CA ARG A 450 -15.23 15.29 16.88
C ARG A 450 -14.53 16.34 17.75
N ARG A 451 -13.33 16.82 17.34
CA ARG A 451 -12.65 17.90 18.07
C ARG A 451 -13.49 19.18 18.10
N PHE A 452 -14.17 19.52 16.97
CA PHE A 452 -15.06 20.67 16.94
C PHE A 452 -16.32 20.45 17.79
N SER A 453 -16.91 19.26 17.77
CA SER A 453 -18.03 18.92 18.69
C SER A 453 -17.62 19.05 20.16
N ASN A 454 -16.42 18.61 20.53
CA ASN A 454 -15.89 18.69 21.92
C ASN A 454 -15.70 20.11 22.44
N ILE A 455 -15.67 21.11 21.57
CA ILE A 455 -15.59 22.54 21.91
C ILE A 455 -16.89 23.29 21.61
N ASP A 456 -18.03 22.57 21.50
CA ASP A 456 -19.36 23.11 21.23
C ASP A 456 -19.44 23.91 19.90
N ARG A 457 -18.74 23.45 18.88
CA ARG A 457 -18.72 24.02 17.52
C ARG A 457 -19.37 23.08 16.50
N ALA A 458 -20.58 22.65 16.79
CA ALA A 458 -21.37 21.77 15.90
C ALA A 458 -21.54 22.29 14.45
N PRO A 459 -21.68 23.59 14.17
CA PRO A 459 -21.72 24.09 12.77
C PRO A 459 -20.45 23.77 11.98
N GLN A 460 -19.26 23.86 12.61
CA GLN A 460 -17.99 23.52 11.97
C GLN A 460 -17.83 22.00 11.78
N ALA A 461 -18.22 21.22 12.79
CA ALA A 461 -18.27 19.76 12.68
C ALA A 461 -19.18 19.33 11.52
N ARG A 462 -20.38 19.93 11.38
CA ARG A 462 -21.29 19.73 10.24
C ARG A 462 -20.62 20.02 8.90
N LYS A 463 -19.95 21.18 8.77
CA LYS A 463 -19.26 21.59 7.54
C LYS A 463 -18.22 20.54 7.13
N ILE A 464 -17.42 20.06 8.07
CA ILE A 464 -16.41 19.02 7.86
C ILE A 464 -17.04 17.70 7.40
N LEU A 465 -18.08 17.23 8.11
CA LEU A 465 -18.74 15.96 7.81
C LEU A 465 -19.53 15.99 6.49
N SER A 466 -20.14 17.12 6.16
CA SER A 466 -20.82 17.32 4.86
C SER A 466 -19.82 17.25 3.70
N THR A 467 -18.64 17.86 3.86
CA THR A 467 -17.54 17.74 2.88
C THR A 467 -17.06 16.30 2.76
N ALA A 468 -16.88 15.61 3.89
CA ALA A 468 -16.48 14.21 3.92
C ALA A 468 -17.49 13.31 3.21
N MET A 469 -18.79 13.54 3.42
CA MET A 469 -19.87 12.77 2.77
C MET A 469 -19.87 12.94 1.25
N GLN A 470 -19.56 14.13 0.74
CA GLN A 470 -19.43 14.37 -0.69
C GLN A 470 -18.25 13.63 -1.31
N ARG A 471 -17.16 13.49 -0.58
CA ARG A 471 -15.92 12.84 -1.04
C ARG A 471 -15.93 11.32 -0.87
N THR A 472 -16.63 10.83 0.15
CA THR A 472 -16.76 9.41 0.47
C THR A 472 -18.24 9.05 0.66
N PRO A 473 -19.04 9.07 -0.43
CA PRO A 473 -20.44 8.69 -0.36
C PRO A 473 -20.59 7.25 0.13
N ALA A 474 -21.68 6.93 0.80
CA ALA A 474 -21.95 5.61 1.38
C ALA A 474 -21.02 5.20 2.56
N ASN A 475 -20.29 6.13 3.18
CA ASN A 475 -19.60 5.85 4.45
C ASN A 475 -20.55 6.04 5.63
N GLN A 476 -21.01 4.92 6.21
CA GLN A 476 -22.00 4.91 7.28
C GLN A 476 -21.49 5.57 8.58
N LYS A 477 -20.18 5.50 8.86
CA LYS A 477 -19.60 6.17 10.04
C LYS A 477 -19.67 7.70 9.92
N ILE A 478 -19.40 8.24 8.72
CA ILE A 478 -19.53 9.67 8.46
C ILE A 478 -21.02 10.09 8.54
N LEU A 479 -21.91 9.27 7.94
CA LEU A 479 -23.33 9.53 7.98
C LEU A 479 -23.88 9.55 9.41
N SER A 480 -23.55 8.55 10.20
CA SER A 480 -23.97 8.45 11.61
C SER A 480 -23.47 9.63 12.44
N GLU A 481 -22.24 10.06 12.25
CA GLU A 481 -21.66 11.20 12.94
C GLU A 481 -22.30 12.53 12.47
N LEU A 482 -22.61 12.66 11.17
CA LEU A 482 -23.34 13.80 10.64
C LEU A 482 -24.76 13.90 11.21
N ILE A 483 -25.49 12.77 11.26
CA ILE A 483 -26.81 12.72 11.91
C ILE A 483 -26.73 13.15 13.37
N ARG A 484 -25.72 12.67 14.13
CA ARG A 484 -25.53 13.08 15.51
C ARG A 484 -25.33 14.59 15.63
N VAL A 485 -24.51 15.18 14.78
CA VAL A 485 -24.26 16.64 14.77
C VAL A 485 -25.50 17.41 14.33
N GLU A 486 -26.29 16.92 13.37
CA GLU A 486 -27.57 17.56 12.97
C GLU A 486 -28.58 17.54 14.14
N LEU A 487 -28.68 16.44 14.89
CA LEU A 487 -29.51 16.37 16.09
C LEU A 487 -29.04 17.35 17.18
N GLU A 488 -27.73 17.54 17.36
CA GLU A 488 -27.17 18.56 18.27
C GLU A 488 -27.54 19.98 17.84
N LEU A 489 -27.68 20.22 16.53
CA LEU A 489 -28.11 21.50 15.97
C LEU A 489 -29.65 21.70 15.99
N GLY A 490 -30.41 20.68 16.36
CA GLY A 490 -31.86 20.72 16.41
C GLY A 490 -32.55 20.56 15.04
N ASN A 491 -31.88 19.95 14.05
CA ASN A 491 -32.38 19.68 12.71
C ASN A 491 -33.00 18.28 12.59
#